data_d8761ce5355d5b38f5e4eb96adb0af1f
#
_entry.id   d8761ce5355d5b38f5e4eb96adb0af1f
#
_cell.length_a   1.000
_cell.length_b   1.000
_cell.length_c   1.000
_cell.angle_alpha   90.00
_cell.angle_beta   90.00
_cell.angle_gamma   90.00
#
_symmetry.space_group_name_H-M   'P 1'
#
loop_
_entity.id
_entity.type
_entity.pdbx_description
1 polymer ?
#
loop_
_entity_poly.entity_id
_entity_poly.type
_entity_poly.pdbx_seq_one_letter_code
_entity_poly.pdbx_strand_id
1 'polypeptide(L)'
;MSSTTKKLSLVLLLLVAGAAVYFVFFKSPAQEGNVVAEAPAAGSPAVQESVYLPLTDLTGKEVAMDENKIAFVNVWATWCGPCNMEMPGIQTLYNKYKDHSKIAFYIISDEDAETVNPFIARKGYNLPFYQYAGPYPSALDGNAIPRTYIIYKGKILAQEIGASQWDRPEVVELIEKQLAEI
;
A
#
# COMPACT_ATOMS: atom_id res chain seq x y z
N MET A 1 -64.75 23.82 35.63
CA MET A 1 -63.91 23.03 34.67
C MET A 1 -62.98 22.20 35.46
N SER A 2 -63.09 20.89 35.42
CA SER A 2 -62.40 19.92 36.25
C SER A 2 -60.81 19.92 35.90
N SER A 3 -60.03 19.74 36.95
CA SER A 3 -58.52 19.62 36.85
C SER A 3 -58.07 18.58 35.81
N THR A 4 -58.93 17.57 35.57
CA THR A 4 -58.66 16.48 34.60
C THR A 4 -58.71 16.97 33.14
N THR A 5 -59.62 17.89 32.82
CA THR A 5 -59.76 18.46 31.47
C THR A 5 -58.57 19.34 31.12
N LYS A 6 -58.01 20.09 32.09
CA LYS A 6 -56.79 20.91 31.87
C LYS A 6 -55.55 20.05 31.66
N LYS A 7 -55.42 18.93 32.38
CA LYS A 7 -54.29 17.99 32.20
C LYS A 7 -54.36 17.28 30.85
N LEU A 8 -55.52 16.88 30.41
CA LEU A 8 -55.71 16.21 29.12
C LEU A 8 -55.41 17.16 27.94
N SER A 9 -55.80 18.44 28.03
CA SER A 9 -55.51 19.46 27.01
C SER A 9 -54.01 19.76 26.91
N LEU A 10 -53.27 19.77 28.05
CA LEU A 10 -51.83 20.02 28.06
C LEU A 10 -51.05 18.86 27.44
N VAL A 11 -51.46 17.61 27.70
CA VAL A 11 -50.83 16.43 27.10
C VAL A 11 -51.07 16.39 25.59
N LEU A 12 -52.25 16.73 25.12
CA LEU A 12 -52.53 16.78 23.69
C LEU A 12 -51.74 17.86 22.97
N LEU A 13 -51.54 19.02 23.59
CA LEU A 13 -50.70 20.12 23.06
C LEU A 13 -49.22 19.72 22.95
N LEU A 14 -48.70 18.99 23.93
CA LEU A 14 -47.29 18.50 23.88
C LEU A 14 -47.08 17.42 22.82
N LEU A 15 -48.07 16.54 22.59
CA LEU A 15 -48.00 15.52 21.54
C LEU A 15 -48.08 16.15 20.12
N VAL A 16 -48.90 17.20 19.93
CA VAL A 16 -48.94 17.91 18.64
C VAL A 16 -47.70 18.70 18.38
N ALA A 17 -47.12 19.35 19.41
CA ALA A 17 -45.85 20.04 19.28
C ALA A 17 -44.68 19.10 18.99
N GLY A 18 -44.63 17.93 19.66
CA GLY A 18 -43.64 16.89 19.41
C GLY A 18 -43.72 16.31 17.99
N ALA A 19 -44.94 16.08 17.48
CA ALA A 19 -45.14 15.62 16.11
C ALA A 19 -44.70 16.66 15.06
N ALA A 20 -44.96 17.94 15.31
CA ALA A 20 -44.51 19.02 14.42
C ALA A 20 -42.99 19.14 14.38
N VAL A 21 -42.28 19.03 15.52
CA VAL A 21 -40.84 19.07 15.59
C VAL A 21 -40.23 17.83 14.91
N TYR A 22 -40.83 16.65 15.12
CA TYR A 22 -40.38 15.43 14.43
C TYR A 22 -40.52 15.55 12.91
N PHE A 23 -41.61 16.14 12.43
CA PHE A 23 -41.87 16.31 11.00
C PHE A 23 -40.91 17.32 10.33
N VAL A 24 -40.52 18.37 11.07
CA VAL A 24 -39.59 19.37 10.57
C VAL A 24 -38.14 18.88 10.58
N PHE A 25 -37.74 18.07 11.56
CA PHE A 25 -36.37 17.59 11.67
C PHE A 25 -36.07 16.26 10.97
N PHE A 26 -37.09 15.39 10.79
CA PHE A 26 -36.90 14.05 10.22
C PHE A 26 -37.49 13.84 8.82
N LYS A 27 -38.31 14.75 8.32
CA LYS A 27 -38.84 14.75 6.94
C LYS A 27 -38.49 16.04 6.21
N SER A 28 -37.23 16.40 6.16
CA SER A 28 -36.76 17.28 5.09
C SER A 28 -36.92 16.49 3.79
N PRO A 29 -37.64 17.02 2.78
CA PRO A 29 -37.63 16.40 1.47
C PRO A 29 -36.17 16.38 1.00
N ALA A 30 -35.69 15.20 0.62
CA ALA A 30 -34.45 15.10 -0.11
C ALA A 30 -34.55 16.09 -1.28
N GLN A 31 -33.67 17.09 -1.30
CA GLN A 31 -33.44 17.87 -2.50
C GLN A 31 -32.94 16.84 -3.55
N GLU A 32 -33.82 16.50 -4.47
CA GLU A 32 -33.44 15.97 -5.76
C GLU A 32 -32.60 17.07 -6.44
N GLY A 33 -31.33 17.16 -6.04
CA GLY A 33 -30.31 17.76 -6.86
C GLY A 33 -30.26 16.91 -8.12
N ASN A 34 -30.66 17.51 -9.22
CA ASN A 34 -30.49 16.99 -10.56
C ASN A 34 -28.97 16.90 -10.78
N VAL A 35 -28.35 15.82 -10.30
CA VAL A 35 -27.00 15.45 -10.69
C VAL A 35 -27.19 14.94 -12.11
N VAL A 36 -27.07 15.83 -13.06
CA VAL A 36 -26.75 15.46 -14.43
C VAL A 36 -25.46 14.65 -14.27
N ALA A 37 -25.58 13.34 -14.38
CA ALA A 37 -24.44 12.45 -14.53
C ALA A 37 -23.79 12.86 -15.84
N GLU A 38 -22.88 13.82 -15.75
CA GLU A 38 -21.91 14.08 -16.79
C GLU A 38 -21.10 12.80 -16.91
N ALA A 39 -21.40 12.05 -17.95
CA ALA A 39 -20.59 10.90 -18.34
C ALA A 39 -19.14 11.37 -18.35
N PRO A 40 -18.20 10.65 -17.70
CA PRO A 40 -16.81 11.03 -17.74
C PRO A 40 -16.40 11.15 -19.19
N ALA A 41 -16.02 12.34 -19.60
CA ALA A 41 -15.48 12.61 -20.92
C ALA A 41 -14.39 11.60 -21.20
N ALA A 42 -14.59 10.76 -22.21
CA ALA A 42 -13.61 9.82 -22.68
C ALA A 42 -12.34 10.57 -23.04
N GLY A 43 -11.22 10.22 -22.35
CA GLY A 43 -9.89 10.43 -22.87
C GLY A 43 -9.07 11.60 -22.34
N SER A 44 -8.74 11.56 -21.05
CA SER A 44 -7.34 11.80 -20.72
C SER A 44 -6.77 10.41 -20.43
N PRO A 45 -5.66 9.96 -21.07
CA PRO A 45 -5.00 8.75 -20.61
C PRO A 45 -4.64 9.04 -19.16
N ALA A 46 -5.23 8.29 -18.23
CA ALA A 46 -4.79 8.30 -16.84
C ALA A 46 -3.28 8.01 -16.94
N VAL A 47 -2.45 8.98 -16.55
CA VAL A 47 -1.02 8.77 -16.42
C VAL A 47 -0.91 7.67 -15.37
N GLN A 48 -0.73 6.45 -15.83
CA GLN A 48 -0.59 5.30 -14.96
C GLN A 48 0.73 5.53 -14.24
N GLU A 49 0.64 5.91 -12.97
CA GLU A 49 1.80 6.17 -12.13
C GLU A 49 2.70 4.93 -12.17
N SER A 50 3.97 5.13 -12.53
CA SER A 50 4.91 4.02 -12.65
C SER A 50 5.13 3.39 -11.27
N VAL A 51 5.07 2.08 -11.19
CA VAL A 51 5.46 1.30 -10.00
C VAL A 51 6.98 1.10 -9.92
N TYR A 52 7.75 1.59 -10.91
CA TYR A 52 9.19 1.50 -10.94
C TYR A 52 9.82 2.79 -10.43
N LEU A 53 10.77 2.64 -9.50
CA LEU A 53 11.38 3.74 -8.78
C LEU A 53 12.77 4.05 -9.36
N PRO A 54 13.14 5.33 -9.53
CA PRO A 54 14.52 5.73 -9.63
C PRO A 54 15.17 5.56 -8.25
N LEU A 55 16.25 4.81 -8.19
CA LEU A 55 16.94 4.47 -6.94
C LEU A 55 18.38 4.98 -6.99
N THR A 56 19.04 5.06 -5.86
CA THR A 56 20.48 5.14 -5.77
C THR A 56 21.01 3.91 -5.04
N ASP A 57 22.16 3.39 -5.51
CA ASP A 57 22.89 2.40 -4.72
C ASP A 57 23.59 3.06 -3.52
N LEU A 58 24.15 2.27 -2.62
CA LEU A 58 24.79 2.79 -1.40
C LEU A 58 26.11 3.54 -1.67
N THR A 59 26.54 3.66 -2.95
CA THR A 59 27.65 4.51 -3.37
C THR A 59 27.17 5.86 -3.93
N GLY A 60 25.84 6.06 -4.03
CA GLY A 60 25.21 7.25 -4.59
C GLY A 60 25.04 7.21 -6.12
N LYS A 61 25.31 6.07 -6.77
CA LYS A 61 25.08 5.91 -8.20
C LYS A 61 23.60 5.66 -8.48
N GLU A 62 23.04 6.39 -9.44
CA GLU A 62 21.68 6.21 -9.90
C GLU A 62 21.46 4.83 -10.54
N VAL A 63 20.37 4.21 -10.19
CA VAL A 63 19.92 2.91 -10.69
C VAL A 63 18.41 2.97 -10.96
N ALA A 64 18.02 2.60 -12.16
CA ALA A 64 16.60 2.41 -12.48
C ALA A 64 16.20 0.93 -12.28
N MET A 65 14.99 0.70 -11.84
CA MET A 65 14.42 -0.66 -11.83
C MET A 65 14.20 -1.13 -13.26
N ASP A 66 14.56 -2.38 -13.56
CA ASP A 66 14.41 -2.97 -14.88
C ASP A 66 12.99 -3.51 -15.08
N GLU A 67 12.20 -2.83 -15.90
CA GLU A 67 10.79 -3.17 -16.17
C GLU A 67 10.60 -4.50 -16.91
N ASN A 68 11.66 -5.02 -17.54
CA ASN A 68 11.62 -6.29 -18.27
C ASN A 68 11.94 -7.51 -17.39
N LYS A 69 12.22 -7.27 -16.11
CA LYS A 69 12.50 -8.33 -15.13
C LYS A 69 11.37 -8.43 -14.11
N ILE A 70 11.21 -9.62 -13.55
CA ILE A 70 10.44 -9.79 -12.32
C ILE A 70 11.20 -9.06 -11.22
N ALA A 71 10.60 -8.01 -10.68
CA ALA A 71 11.20 -7.24 -9.60
C ALA A 71 10.68 -7.72 -8.24
N PHE A 72 11.56 -8.20 -7.38
CA PHE A 72 11.30 -8.37 -5.95
C PHE A 72 11.69 -7.08 -5.24
N VAL A 73 10.70 -6.36 -4.75
CA VAL A 73 10.84 -5.04 -4.10
C VAL A 73 10.52 -5.20 -2.63
N ASN A 74 11.46 -4.90 -1.74
CA ASN A 74 11.25 -4.91 -0.29
C ASN A 74 11.62 -3.54 0.28
N VAL A 75 10.70 -2.91 1.01
CA VAL A 75 10.93 -1.65 1.72
C VAL A 75 11.11 -1.93 3.19
N TRP A 76 12.24 -1.48 3.74
CA TRP A 76 12.69 -1.82 5.08
C TRP A 76 13.46 -0.68 5.75
N ALA A 77 13.83 -0.85 7.03
CA ALA A 77 14.75 0.03 7.73
C ALA A 77 15.58 -0.76 8.77
N THR A 78 16.75 -0.22 9.13
CA THR A 78 17.68 -0.86 10.07
C THR A 78 17.09 -1.04 11.48
N TRP A 79 16.25 -0.10 11.91
CA TRP A 79 15.55 -0.11 13.20
C TRP A 79 14.30 -1.00 13.23
N CYS A 80 13.85 -1.48 12.07
CA CYS A 80 12.63 -2.26 11.94
C CYS A 80 12.85 -3.72 12.36
N GLY A 81 12.36 -4.10 13.52
CA GLY A 81 12.47 -5.47 14.06
C GLY A 81 11.89 -6.54 13.15
N PRO A 82 10.61 -6.42 12.70
CA PRO A 82 10.00 -7.35 11.74
C PRO A 82 10.76 -7.46 10.42
N CYS A 83 11.31 -6.36 9.89
CA CYS A 83 12.13 -6.38 8.69
C CYS A 83 13.38 -7.26 8.87
N ASN A 84 14.03 -7.13 10.03
CA ASN A 84 15.22 -7.92 10.37
C ASN A 84 14.91 -9.41 10.51
N MET A 85 13.68 -9.78 10.86
CA MET A 85 13.27 -11.18 10.97
C MET A 85 13.08 -11.85 9.60
N GLU A 86 12.66 -11.13 8.57
CA GLU A 86 12.44 -11.70 7.23
C GLU A 86 13.69 -11.71 6.33
N MET A 87 14.71 -10.89 6.64
CA MET A 87 15.92 -10.77 5.83
C MET A 87 16.65 -12.09 5.54
N PRO A 88 16.75 -13.07 6.47
CA PRO A 88 17.35 -14.37 6.15
C PRO A 88 16.60 -15.12 5.04
N GLY A 89 15.27 -15.10 5.04
CA GLY A 89 14.45 -15.69 3.97
C GLY A 89 14.63 -14.97 2.64
N ILE A 90 14.70 -13.63 2.66
CA ILE A 90 15.02 -12.83 1.47
C ILE A 90 16.41 -13.17 0.94
N GLN A 91 17.41 -13.32 1.83
CA GLN A 91 18.76 -13.73 1.43
C GLN A 91 18.79 -15.11 0.77
N THR A 92 18.02 -16.06 1.29
CA THR A 92 17.86 -17.40 0.71
C THR A 92 17.25 -17.32 -0.69
N LEU A 93 16.16 -16.58 -0.83
CA LEU A 93 15.49 -16.38 -2.12
C LEU A 93 16.41 -15.66 -3.13
N TYR A 94 17.14 -14.62 -2.69
CA TYR A 94 18.11 -13.93 -3.50
C TYR A 94 19.22 -14.86 -3.98
N ASN A 95 19.79 -15.67 -3.12
CA ASN A 95 20.85 -16.62 -3.47
C ASN A 95 20.41 -17.61 -4.55
N LYS A 96 19.12 -17.98 -4.56
CA LYS A 96 18.53 -18.85 -5.58
C LYS A 96 18.45 -18.16 -6.95
N TYR A 97 18.16 -16.86 -6.99
CA TYR A 97 17.82 -16.17 -8.23
C TYR A 97 18.78 -15.07 -8.66
N LYS A 98 19.80 -14.74 -7.86
CA LYS A 98 20.71 -13.61 -8.13
C LYS A 98 21.41 -13.65 -9.49
N ASP A 99 21.65 -14.85 -10.03
CA ASP A 99 22.28 -15.06 -11.32
C ASP A 99 21.28 -15.25 -12.47
N HIS A 100 19.96 -15.16 -12.18
CA HIS A 100 18.90 -15.31 -13.17
C HIS A 100 18.65 -14.00 -13.92
N SER A 101 18.80 -14.03 -15.26
CA SER A 101 18.76 -12.82 -16.10
C SER A 101 17.39 -12.09 -16.11
N LYS A 102 16.31 -12.78 -15.74
CA LYS A 102 14.92 -12.26 -15.78
C LYS A 102 14.37 -11.86 -14.41
N ILE A 103 15.18 -11.86 -13.37
CA ILE A 103 14.78 -11.43 -12.02
C ILE A 103 15.73 -10.35 -11.52
N ALA A 104 15.21 -9.39 -10.77
CA ALA A 104 15.97 -8.38 -10.06
C ALA A 104 15.43 -8.19 -8.65
N PHE A 105 16.30 -7.94 -7.70
CA PHE A 105 15.95 -7.63 -6.32
C PHE A 105 16.27 -6.18 -6.01
N TYR A 106 15.37 -5.52 -5.27
CA TYR A 106 15.49 -4.14 -4.85
C TYR A 106 15.14 -4.05 -3.37
N ILE A 107 16.14 -4.00 -2.51
CA ILE A 107 16.01 -3.91 -1.05
C ILE A 107 16.20 -2.45 -0.66
N ILE A 108 15.09 -1.75 -0.46
CA ILE A 108 15.03 -0.29 -0.48
C ILE A 108 14.84 0.27 0.93
N SER A 109 15.67 1.23 1.30
CA SER A 109 15.53 2.02 2.53
C SER A 109 15.49 3.51 2.23
N ASP A 110 14.78 4.27 3.07
CA ASP A 110 14.81 5.73 3.08
C ASP A 110 15.95 6.27 3.96
N GLU A 111 16.70 5.37 4.63
CA GLU A 111 17.87 5.71 5.43
C GLU A 111 19.10 5.93 4.53
N ASP A 112 20.02 6.78 4.97
CA ASP A 112 21.26 7.04 4.25
C ASP A 112 22.23 5.85 4.29
N ALA A 113 23.23 5.89 3.39
CA ALA A 113 24.25 4.85 3.30
C ALA A 113 25.13 4.78 4.56
N GLU A 114 25.29 5.88 5.30
CA GLU A 114 26.07 5.93 6.54
C GLU A 114 25.40 5.12 7.65
N THR A 115 24.05 5.07 7.66
CA THR A 115 23.25 4.26 8.56
C THR A 115 23.18 2.81 8.11
N VAL A 116 22.95 2.57 6.81
CA VAL A 116 22.69 1.23 6.26
C VAL A 116 23.97 0.38 6.16
N ASN A 117 25.10 0.94 5.72
CA ASN A 117 26.35 0.18 5.50
C ASN A 117 26.87 -0.52 6.76
N PRO A 118 26.98 0.12 7.95
CA PRO A 118 27.44 -0.56 9.17
C PRO A 118 26.47 -1.68 9.61
N PHE A 119 25.20 -1.53 9.35
CA PHE A 119 24.20 -2.56 9.65
C PHE A 119 24.41 -3.79 8.76
N ILE A 120 24.54 -3.61 7.44
CA ILE A 120 24.80 -4.69 6.48
C ILE A 120 26.08 -5.45 6.85
N ALA A 121 27.17 -4.72 7.11
CA ALA A 121 28.45 -5.31 7.50
C ALA A 121 28.35 -6.16 8.76
N ARG A 122 27.63 -5.67 9.78
CA ARG A 122 27.42 -6.40 11.04
C ARG A 122 26.56 -7.66 10.87
N LYS A 123 25.58 -7.62 9.96
CA LYS A 123 24.66 -8.74 9.69
C LYS A 123 25.19 -9.74 8.68
N GLY A 124 26.17 -9.36 7.86
CA GLY A 124 26.74 -10.20 6.81
C GLY A 124 25.80 -10.45 5.63
N TYR A 125 24.86 -9.55 5.38
CA TYR A 125 23.98 -9.65 4.22
C TYR A 125 24.71 -9.36 2.92
N ASN A 126 24.36 -10.12 1.87
CA ASN A 126 24.85 -9.93 0.50
C ASN A 126 23.64 -9.68 -0.45
N LEU A 127 22.80 -8.74 -0.07
CA LEU A 127 21.63 -8.32 -0.84
C LEU A 127 21.92 -7.04 -1.61
N PRO A 128 21.26 -6.77 -2.72
CA PRO A 128 21.37 -5.51 -3.44
C PRO A 128 20.52 -4.44 -2.74
N PHE A 129 21.18 -3.66 -1.89
CA PHE A 129 20.56 -2.58 -1.15
C PHE A 129 20.55 -1.27 -1.93
N TYR A 130 19.47 -0.55 -1.84
CA TYR A 130 19.24 0.74 -2.50
C TYR A 130 18.64 1.75 -1.56
N GLN A 131 18.78 3.02 -1.92
CA GLN A 131 18.14 4.15 -1.25
C GLN A 131 17.06 4.76 -2.15
N TYR A 132 16.01 5.26 -1.52
CA TYR A 132 14.98 6.06 -2.17
C TYR A 132 14.47 7.12 -1.21
N ALA A 133 14.65 8.39 -1.56
CA ALA A 133 14.27 9.54 -0.73
C ALA A 133 13.01 10.27 -1.23
N GLY A 134 12.37 9.76 -2.28
CA GLY A 134 11.17 10.35 -2.86
C GLY A 134 9.87 9.82 -2.24
N PRO A 135 8.72 10.38 -2.63
CA PRO A 135 7.42 9.80 -2.34
C PRO A 135 7.24 8.52 -3.14
N TYR A 136 6.78 7.45 -2.48
CA TYR A 136 6.45 6.20 -3.18
C TYR A 136 5.20 6.41 -4.06
N PRO A 137 5.15 5.78 -5.25
CA PRO A 137 3.93 5.69 -6.03
C PRO A 137 2.79 5.13 -5.19
N SER A 138 1.55 5.59 -5.43
CA SER A 138 0.38 5.20 -4.61
C SER A 138 0.20 3.68 -4.50
N ALA A 139 0.56 2.93 -5.54
CA ALA A 139 0.52 1.46 -5.54
C ALA A 139 1.58 0.80 -4.64
N LEU A 140 2.66 1.50 -4.31
CA LEU A 140 3.76 1.01 -3.46
C LEU A 140 3.85 1.77 -2.13
N ASP A 141 2.98 2.76 -1.93
CA ASP A 141 2.96 3.56 -0.71
C ASP A 141 2.34 2.80 0.46
N GLY A 142 2.69 3.19 1.68
CA GLY A 142 2.14 2.61 2.89
C GLY A 142 2.83 3.14 4.14
N ASN A 143 2.10 3.09 5.26
CA ASN A 143 2.55 3.61 6.56
C ASN A 143 3.28 2.54 7.39
N ALA A 144 3.42 1.31 6.87
CA ALA A 144 4.04 0.20 7.59
C ALA A 144 5.21 -0.38 6.81
N ILE A 145 6.20 -0.89 7.54
CA ILE A 145 7.31 -1.69 7.03
C ILE A 145 7.47 -2.94 7.91
N PRO A 146 7.96 -4.08 7.34
CA PRO A 146 8.34 -4.24 5.94
C PRO A 146 7.11 -4.24 5.03
N ARG A 147 7.29 -3.84 3.78
CA ARG A 147 6.33 -4.08 2.72
C ARG A 147 7.05 -4.59 1.49
N THR A 148 6.52 -5.64 0.91
CA THR A 148 7.18 -6.35 -0.18
C THR A 148 6.23 -6.56 -1.34
N TYR A 149 6.75 -6.40 -2.55
CA TYR A 149 6.02 -6.54 -3.80
C TYR A 149 6.80 -7.42 -4.76
N ILE A 150 6.08 -8.26 -5.52
CA ILE A 150 6.62 -8.94 -6.71
C ILE A 150 5.93 -8.28 -7.90
N ILE A 151 6.71 -7.67 -8.78
CA ILE A 151 6.22 -6.83 -9.88
C ILE A 151 6.76 -7.37 -11.20
N TYR A 152 5.92 -7.38 -12.24
CA TYR A 152 6.35 -7.63 -13.60
C TYR A 152 5.56 -6.76 -14.58
N LYS A 153 6.25 -6.06 -15.47
CA LYS A 153 5.66 -5.15 -16.49
C LYS A 153 4.61 -4.21 -15.89
N GLY A 154 4.93 -3.55 -14.77
CA GLY A 154 4.05 -2.62 -14.09
C GLY A 154 2.89 -3.25 -13.32
N LYS A 155 2.74 -4.58 -13.33
CA LYS A 155 1.70 -5.30 -12.60
C LYS A 155 2.26 -5.90 -11.32
N ILE A 156 1.60 -5.61 -10.19
CA ILE A 156 1.89 -6.27 -8.91
C ILE A 156 1.30 -7.69 -8.96
N LEU A 157 2.16 -8.70 -8.90
CA LEU A 157 1.80 -10.12 -8.90
C LEU A 157 1.51 -10.63 -7.49
N ALA A 158 2.23 -10.10 -6.50
CA ALA A 158 2.03 -10.37 -5.09
C ALA A 158 2.44 -9.16 -4.24
N GLN A 159 1.79 -9.00 -3.09
CA GLN A 159 2.07 -7.97 -2.10
C GLN A 159 1.94 -8.56 -0.71
N GLU A 160 2.83 -8.15 0.19
CA GLU A 160 2.76 -8.49 1.62
C GLU A 160 3.14 -7.27 2.46
N ILE A 161 2.32 -6.96 3.46
CA ILE A 161 2.58 -5.91 4.45
C ILE A 161 2.83 -6.58 5.80
N GLY A 162 4.01 -6.37 6.35
CA GLY A 162 4.51 -7.09 7.52
C GLY A 162 5.49 -8.20 7.15
N ALA A 163 6.17 -8.77 8.17
CA ALA A 163 7.18 -9.78 7.95
C ALA A 163 6.60 -11.10 7.41
N SER A 164 7.29 -11.70 6.45
CA SER A 164 6.90 -12.95 5.82
C SER A 164 8.10 -13.90 5.61
N GLN A 165 7.82 -15.18 5.37
CA GLN A 165 8.83 -16.15 4.96
C GLN A 165 8.96 -16.14 3.43
N TRP A 166 9.97 -15.44 2.92
CA TRP A 166 10.14 -15.24 1.49
C TRP A 166 10.73 -16.43 0.75
N ASP A 167 11.37 -17.36 1.46
CA ASP A 167 11.91 -18.64 0.94
C ASP A 167 10.90 -19.79 0.97
N ARG A 168 9.63 -19.54 1.31
CA ARG A 168 8.58 -20.57 1.32
C ARG A 168 8.24 -21.06 -0.10
N PRO A 169 7.80 -22.33 -0.25
CA PRO A 169 7.53 -22.93 -1.56
C PRO A 169 6.57 -22.13 -2.42
N GLU A 170 5.52 -21.53 -1.85
CA GLU A 170 4.48 -20.80 -2.58
C GLU A 170 5.03 -19.53 -3.28
N VAL A 171 6.01 -18.87 -2.66
CA VAL A 171 6.69 -17.72 -3.28
C VAL A 171 7.57 -18.18 -4.43
N VAL A 172 8.29 -19.28 -4.22
CA VAL A 172 9.12 -19.90 -5.27
C VAL A 172 8.27 -20.32 -6.47
N GLU A 173 7.14 -21.01 -6.21
CA GLU A 173 6.21 -21.43 -7.26
C GLU A 173 5.62 -20.25 -8.05
N LEU A 174 5.27 -19.15 -7.38
CA LEU A 174 4.80 -17.93 -8.04
C LEU A 174 5.87 -17.38 -9.00
N ILE A 175 7.12 -17.30 -8.55
CA ILE A 175 8.22 -16.79 -9.37
C ILE A 175 8.50 -17.74 -10.54
N GLU A 176 8.61 -19.05 -10.29
CA GLU A 176 8.87 -20.05 -11.33
C GLU A 176 7.75 -20.08 -12.38
N LYS A 177 6.49 -19.97 -11.96
CA LYS A 177 5.35 -19.85 -12.88
C LYS A 177 5.49 -18.63 -13.76
N GLN A 178 5.79 -17.47 -13.19
CA GLN A 178 5.98 -16.24 -13.96
C GLN A 178 7.18 -16.33 -14.91
N LEU A 179 8.26 -17.00 -14.49
CA LEU A 179 9.44 -17.24 -15.34
C LEU A 179 9.14 -18.12 -16.53
N ALA A 180 8.23 -19.09 -16.38
CA ALA A 180 7.81 -19.97 -17.46
C ALA A 180 6.93 -19.27 -18.53
N GLU A 181 6.32 -18.13 -18.16
CA GLU A 181 5.45 -17.35 -19.04
C GLU A 181 6.19 -16.26 -19.84
N ILE A 182 7.48 -16.04 -19.55
CA ILE A 182 8.31 -14.98 -20.13
C ILE A 182 9.60 -15.56 -20.74
#